data_cdf7cf3143e447b6dd652d3ac1625e56
#
_entry.id   cdf7cf3143e447b6dd652d3ac1625e56
#
_cell.length_a   1.000
_cell.length_b   1.000
_cell.length_c   1.000
_cell.angle_alpha   90.00
_cell.angle_beta   90.00
_cell.angle_gamma   90.00
#
_symmetry.space_group_name_H-M   'P 1'
#
loop_
_entity.id
_entity.type
_entity.pdbx_description
1 polymer ?
#
loop_
_entity_poly.entity_id
_entity_poly.type
_entity_poly.pdbx_seq_one_letter_code
_entity_poly.pdbx_strand_id
1 'polypeptide(L)'
;IPEHNWTRTHAGLFDVSHMGPSFFALPKGHGLEGDEAHKKVASLIERLVPADIQGLKPGQVRYTMITNEGGGVLDDLMIARPAEPGAAGDLYIVVNAGCKHQDWALIEEATKGEANLVRADDRCLLALQGPNAHVAAAAVIDPALAEMNFMTVKRYDAFGRITVTRSGYTGEDGYEILVRAENAADLANALLAHAEVKPIGLGARDSLRLEAGLCLYGHDLDPKTSPIEADLAWTIQKRRREAKDFPGAKRILREYELGAAKKRVGVRPNDRAPAREGVEIMKDGKTIGVVTSGGFSPVLNGPISMGYVEAAHSEPGHVVDLMIRGVPRSATIVPLPFVPHKYHRPKKGA
;
A
#
# COMPACT_ATOMS: atom_id res chain seq x y z
N ILE A 1 1.97 21.53 4.95
CA ILE A 1 2.46 21.23 6.32
C ILE A 1 1.31 21.20 7.35
N PRO A 2 0.40 22.20 7.45
CA PRO A 2 -0.69 22.12 8.44
C PRO A 2 -1.54 20.85 8.33
N GLU A 3 -1.94 20.45 7.15
CA GLU A 3 -2.72 19.22 6.88
C GLU A 3 -1.95 17.94 7.29
N HIS A 4 -0.65 17.89 6.97
CA HIS A 4 0.22 16.79 7.40
C HIS A 4 0.24 16.66 8.92
N ASN A 5 0.51 17.78 9.63
CA ASN A 5 0.57 17.80 11.08
C ASN A 5 -0.78 17.46 11.72
N TRP A 6 -1.89 17.91 11.09
CA TRP A 6 -3.23 17.54 11.55
C TRP A 6 -3.44 16.02 11.49
N THR A 7 -3.07 15.39 10.37
CA THR A 7 -3.18 13.93 10.22
C THR A 7 -2.33 13.18 11.25
N ARG A 8 -1.14 13.70 11.62
CA ARG A 8 -0.28 13.09 12.63
C ARG A 8 -0.83 13.19 14.06
N THR A 9 -1.72 14.15 14.34
CA THR A 9 -2.20 14.46 15.70
C THR A 9 -3.70 14.25 15.91
N HIS A 10 -4.50 14.25 14.85
CA HIS A 10 -5.96 14.16 14.89
C HIS A 10 -6.46 13.11 13.88
N ALA A 11 -7.34 13.50 12.96
CA ALA A 11 -7.82 12.67 11.87
C ALA A 11 -7.94 13.49 10.57
N GLY A 12 -7.35 12.99 9.50
CA GLY A 12 -7.45 13.56 8.16
C GLY A 12 -8.39 12.76 7.27
N LEU A 13 -9.30 13.43 6.57
CA LEU A 13 -10.15 12.84 5.56
C LEU A 13 -9.61 13.14 4.16
N PHE A 14 -9.28 12.10 3.41
CA PHE A 14 -8.76 12.16 2.06
C PHE A 14 -9.78 11.61 1.07
N ASP A 15 -10.04 12.32 -0.01
CA ASP A 15 -10.70 11.74 -1.18
C ASP A 15 -9.65 11.02 -2.04
N VAL A 16 -9.76 9.69 -2.10
CA VAL A 16 -8.91 8.82 -2.91
C VAL A 16 -9.72 8.03 -3.94
N SER A 17 -10.86 8.57 -4.37
CA SER A 17 -11.78 7.96 -5.33
C SER A 17 -11.17 7.75 -6.73
N HIS A 18 -10.01 8.34 -7.01
CA HIS A 18 -9.25 8.08 -8.22
C HIS A 18 -8.64 6.66 -8.28
N MET A 19 -8.49 5.99 -7.14
CA MET A 19 -8.03 4.60 -7.06
C MET A 19 -8.97 3.64 -7.81
N GLY A 20 -8.55 2.39 -8.00
CA GLY A 20 -9.30 1.36 -8.71
C GLY A 20 -9.89 0.27 -7.80
N PRO A 21 -10.93 0.56 -7.00
CA PRO A 21 -11.63 -0.48 -6.25
C PRO A 21 -12.42 -1.39 -7.20
N SER A 22 -12.40 -2.70 -6.90
CA SER A 22 -13.13 -3.69 -7.68
C SER A 22 -13.47 -4.93 -6.84
N PHE A 23 -14.42 -5.71 -7.30
CA PHE A 23 -14.77 -6.99 -6.73
C PHE A 23 -14.45 -8.09 -7.76
N PHE A 24 -13.74 -9.11 -7.31
CA PHE A 24 -13.37 -10.26 -8.12
C PHE A 24 -14.04 -11.48 -7.55
N ALA A 25 -14.96 -12.10 -8.29
CA ALA A 25 -15.88 -13.10 -7.78
C ALA A 25 -16.00 -14.31 -8.70
N LEU A 26 -16.18 -15.49 -8.11
CA LEU A 26 -16.58 -16.67 -8.87
C LEU A 26 -17.95 -16.44 -9.54
N PRO A 27 -18.22 -17.07 -10.71
CA PRO A 27 -19.52 -16.97 -11.36
C PRO A 27 -20.66 -17.43 -10.44
N LYS A 28 -21.83 -16.80 -10.55
CA LYS A 28 -23.00 -17.23 -9.80
C LYS A 28 -23.32 -18.71 -10.09
N GLY A 29 -23.62 -19.46 -9.02
CA GLY A 29 -23.92 -20.90 -9.15
C GLY A 29 -22.70 -21.80 -9.29
N HIS A 30 -21.51 -21.34 -8.90
CA HIS A 30 -20.26 -22.11 -8.94
C HIS A 30 -20.25 -23.37 -8.06
N GLY A 31 -21.20 -23.52 -7.14
CA GLY A 31 -21.39 -24.74 -6.34
C GLY A 31 -20.39 -25.00 -5.22
N LEU A 32 -19.43 -24.08 -5.00
CA LEU A 32 -18.44 -24.17 -3.93
C LEU A 32 -18.86 -23.32 -2.72
N GLU A 33 -18.42 -23.71 -1.52
CA GLU A 33 -18.75 -22.99 -0.29
C GLU A 33 -17.52 -22.76 0.59
N GLY A 34 -17.60 -21.79 1.51
CA GLY A 34 -16.63 -21.53 2.56
C GLY A 34 -15.20 -21.40 2.04
N ASP A 35 -14.28 -22.12 2.67
CA ASP A 35 -12.86 -22.09 2.32
C ASP A 35 -12.54 -22.68 0.93
N GLU A 36 -13.38 -23.58 0.41
CA GLU A 36 -13.20 -24.15 -0.92
C GLU A 36 -13.43 -23.08 -2.02
N ALA A 37 -14.53 -22.32 -1.90
CA ALA A 37 -14.82 -21.20 -2.79
C ALA A 37 -13.71 -20.14 -2.72
N HIS A 38 -13.26 -19.79 -1.50
CA HIS A 38 -12.15 -18.85 -1.32
C HIS A 38 -10.87 -19.34 -1.97
N LYS A 39 -10.46 -20.58 -1.75
CA LYS A 39 -9.25 -21.15 -2.36
C LYS A 39 -9.32 -21.12 -3.89
N LYS A 40 -10.50 -21.39 -4.46
CA LYS A 40 -10.69 -21.32 -5.92
C LYS A 40 -10.50 -19.90 -6.43
N VAL A 41 -11.20 -18.89 -5.89
CA VAL A 41 -11.07 -17.49 -6.37
C VAL A 41 -9.67 -16.94 -6.11
N ALA A 42 -9.08 -17.27 -4.95
CA ALA A 42 -7.72 -16.85 -4.61
C ALA A 42 -6.67 -17.47 -5.53
N SER A 43 -6.81 -18.74 -5.92
CA SER A 43 -5.88 -19.40 -6.86
C SER A 43 -5.84 -18.72 -8.23
N LEU A 44 -6.95 -18.09 -8.64
CA LEU A 44 -7.02 -17.37 -9.91
C LEU A 44 -6.19 -16.08 -9.86
N ILE A 45 -6.33 -15.27 -8.80
CA ILE A 45 -5.56 -14.04 -8.66
C ILE A 45 -4.07 -14.32 -8.35
N GLU A 46 -3.75 -15.44 -7.71
CA GLU A 46 -2.37 -15.87 -7.46
C GLU A 46 -1.57 -16.20 -8.73
N ARG A 47 -2.22 -16.28 -9.89
CA ARG A 47 -1.55 -16.34 -11.19
C ARG A 47 -0.80 -15.06 -11.53
N LEU A 48 -1.09 -13.95 -10.83
CA LEU A 48 -0.52 -12.62 -11.07
C LEU A 48 0.33 -12.11 -9.90
N VAL A 49 0.06 -12.60 -8.68
CA VAL A 49 0.65 -12.04 -7.47
C VAL A 49 1.48 -13.06 -6.70
N PRO A 50 2.61 -12.65 -6.08
CA PRO A 50 3.47 -13.55 -5.31
C PRO A 50 2.93 -13.83 -3.90
N ALA A 51 1.94 -13.10 -3.42
CA ALA A 51 1.41 -13.29 -2.07
C ALA A 51 0.49 -14.51 -1.95
N ASP A 52 0.42 -15.05 -0.73
CA ASP A 52 -0.48 -16.14 -0.36
C ASP A 52 -1.90 -15.63 -0.11
N ILE A 53 -2.71 -15.54 -1.14
CA ILE A 53 -4.11 -15.09 -1.05
C ILE A 53 -5.00 -16.22 -0.55
N GLN A 54 -4.73 -17.47 -0.92
CA GLN A 54 -5.46 -18.63 -0.41
C GLN A 54 -5.38 -18.77 1.12
N GLY A 55 -4.28 -18.30 1.72
CA GLY A 55 -4.08 -18.31 3.18
C GLY A 55 -4.78 -17.17 3.92
N LEU A 56 -5.52 -16.28 3.26
CA LEU A 56 -6.30 -15.24 3.94
C LEU A 56 -7.47 -15.86 4.71
N LYS A 57 -7.60 -15.48 5.97
CA LYS A 57 -8.80 -15.78 6.77
C LYS A 57 -9.94 -14.82 6.43
N PRO A 58 -11.21 -15.18 6.66
CA PRO A 58 -12.33 -14.26 6.53
C PRO A 58 -12.07 -12.93 7.26
N GLY A 59 -12.33 -11.81 6.59
CA GLY A 59 -12.10 -10.47 7.13
C GLY A 59 -10.66 -9.98 7.07
N GLN A 60 -9.72 -10.70 6.45
CA GLN A 60 -8.33 -10.25 6.31
C GLN A 60 -8.05 -9.52 5.00
N VAL A 61 -7.10 -8.60 5.06
CA VAL A 61 -6.56 -7.85 3.92
C VAL A 61 -5.07 -8.18 3.78
N ARG A 62 -4.57 -8.16 2.55
CA ARG A 62 -3.15 -8.35 2.24
C ARG A 62 -2.68 -7.36 1.18
N TYR A 63 -1.53 -6.74 1.46
CA TYR A 63 -0.77 -5.98 0.47
C TYR A 63 0.07 -6.94 -0.37
N THR A 64 0.07 -6.74 -1.67
CA THR A 64 0.85 -7.51 -2.64
C THR A 64 1.14 -6.67 -3.87
N MET A 65 1.71 -7.29 -4.89
CA MET A 65 1.97 -6.65 -6.17
C MET A 65 1.67 -7.60 -7.33
N ILE A 66 1.29 -7.05 -8.48
CA ILE A 66 1.30 -7.77 -9.75
C ILE A 66 2.74 -7.80 -10.24
N THR A 67 3.27 -8.98 -10.53
CA THR A 67 4.65 -9.15 -11.02
C THR A 67 4.66 -9.61 -12.46
N ASN A 68 5.70 -9.23 -13.22
CA ASN A 68 5.93 -9.74 -14.57
C ASN A 68 6.89 -10.93 -14.59
N GLU A 69 7.03 -11.58 -15.72
CA GLU A 69 7.92 -12.75 -15.92
C GLU A 69 9.40 -12.43 -15.64
N GLY A 70 9.82 -11.16 -15.80
CA GLY A 70 11.15 -10.67 -15.44
C GLY A 70 11.36 -10.44 -13.95
N GLY A 71 10.32 -10.60 -13.12
CA GLY A 71 10.33 -10.39 -11.67
C GLY A 71 10.23 -8.94 -11.24
N GLY A 72 9.88 -8.03 -12.14
CA GLY A 72 9.57 -6.63 -11.81
C GLY A 72 8.11 -6.43 -11.40
N VAL A 73 7.82 -5.29 -10.79
CA VAL A 73 6.49 -4.92 -10.29
C VAL A 73 5.72 -4.15 -11.35
N LEU A 74 4.53 -4.63 -11.72
CA LEU A 74 3.61 -3.94 -12.66
C LEU A 74 2.66 -2.99 -11.96
N ASP A 75 2.24 -3.32 -10.75
CA ASP A 75 1.54 -2.45 -9.80
C ASP A 75 1.57 -3.08 -8.41
N ASP A 76 1.30 -2.28 -7.36
CA ASP A 76 1.07 -2.75 -6.00
C ASP A 76 -0.38 -2.52 -5.59
N LEU A 77 -0.96 -3.47 -4.86
CA LEU A 77 -2.40 -3.51 -4.61
C LEU A 77 -2.76 -4.13 -3.26
N MET A 78 -4.01 -3.87 -2.85
CA MET A 78 -4.62 -4.48 -1.68
C MET A 78 -5.63 -5.53 -2.11
N ILE A 79 -5.57 -6.72 -1.51
CA ILE A 79 -6.55 -7.81 -1.71
C ILE A 79 -7.15 -8.19 -0.37
N ALA A 80 -8.47 -8.20 -0.29
CA ALA A 80 -9.21 -8.54 0.91
C ALA A 80 -10.13 -9.74 0.69
N ARG A 81 -10.20 -10.62 1.69
CA ARG A 81 -11.22 -11.68 1.78
C ARG A 81 -12.39 -11.16 2.63
N PRO A 82 -13.57 -10.88 2.06
CA PRO A 82 -14.75 -10.54 2.85
C PRO A 82 -15.13 -11.65 3.84
N ALA A 83 -15.74 -11.28 4.96
CA ALA A 83 -16.14 -12.25 6.02
C ALA A 83 -17.63 -12.59 6.00
N GLU A 84 -18.43 -11.86 5.23
CA GLU A 84 -19.88 -12.01 5.22
C GLU A 84 -20.31 -13.37 4.69
N PRO A 85 -21.39 -13.95 5.23
CA PRO A 85 -21.99 -15.16 4.67
C PRO A 85 -22.34 -14.98 3.20
N GLY A 86 -21.98 -15.95 2.37
CA GLY A 86 -22.20 -15.92 0.91
C GLY A 86 -21.15 -15.16 0.10
N ALA A 87 -20.14 -14.54 0.73
CA ALA A 87 -19.03 -13.87 0.04
C ALA A 87 -17.75 -14.72 -0.04
N ALA A 88 -17.82 -16.00 0.22
CA ALA A 88 -16.63 -16.87 0.27
C ALA A 88 -15.89 -16.98 -1.07
N GLY A 89 -16.60 -16.84 -2.19
CA GLY A 89 -16.03 -16.81 -3.55
C GLY A 89 -15.66 -15.41 -4.04
N ASP A 90 -15.67 -14.40 -3.16
CA ASP A 90 -15.38 -13.01 -3.51
C ASP A 90 -14.05 -12.55 -2.94
N LEU A 91 -13.39 -11.64 -3.69
CA LEU A 91 -12.29 -10.81 -3.20
C LEU A 91 -12.63 -9.34 -3.45
N TYR A 92 -12.22 -8.46 -2.53
CA TYR A 92 -12.21 -7.02 -2.73
C TYR A 92 -10.78 -6.58 -3.03
N ILE A 93 -10.59 -5.87 -4.14
CA ILE A 93 -9.28 -5.48 -4.67
C ILE A 93 -9.25 -3.97 -4.85
N VAL A 94 -8.15 -3.33 -4.46
CA VAL A 94 -7.89 -1.91 -4.73
C VAL A 94 -6.54 -1.78 -5.40
N VAL A 95 -6.53 -1.28 -6.63
CA VAL A 95 -5.33 -1.02 -7.45
C VAL A 95 -5.05 0.47 -7.56
N ASN A 96 -3.82 0.85 -7.96
CA ASN A 96 -3.44 2.24 -8.11
C ASN A 96 -4.12 2.94 -9.29
N ALA A 97 -4.40 4.22 -9.12
CA ALA A 97 -5.13 5.03 -10.09
C ALA A 97 -4.51 5.04 -11.49
N GLY A 98 -3.19 5.18 -11.57
CA GLY A 98 -2.46 5.23 -12.84
C GLY A 98 -2.41 3.91 -13.59
N CYS A 99 -2.54 2.78 -12.88
CA CYS A 99 -2.41 1.43 -13.41
C CYS A 99 -3.76 0.70 -13.55
N LYS A 100 -4.85 1.20 -12.96
CA LYS A 100 -6.11 0.48 -12.81
C LYS A 100 -6.65 -0.16 -14.08
N HIS A 101 -6.56 0.49 -15.23
CA HIS A 101 -7.04 -0.06 -16.49
C HIS A 101 -6.18 -1.21 -16.99
N GLN A 102 -4.85 -1.11 -16.85
CA GLN A 102 -3.91 -2.17 -17.16
C GLN A 102 -4.12 -3.36 -16.22
N ASP A 103 -4.26 -3.11 -14.93
CA ASP A 103 -4.39 -4.17 -13.93
C ASP A 103 -5.69 -4.95 -14.08
N TRP A 104 -6.80 -4.26 -14.33
CA TRP A 104 -8.07 -4.91 -14.63
C TRP A 104 -7.99 -5.78 -15.88
N ALA A 105 -7.32 -5.30 -16.95
CA ALA A 105 -7.12 -6.10 -18.16
C ALA A 105 -6.24 -7.33 -17.90
N LEU A 106 -5.17 -7.21 -17.10
CA LEU A 106 -4.32 -8.33 -16.69
C LEU A 106 -5.10 -9.37 -15.88
N ILE A 107 -5.95 -8.94 -14.94
CA ILE A 107 -6.79 -9.83 -14.14
C ILE A 107 -7.82 -10.55 -15.03
N GLU A 108 -8.51 -9.84 -15.92
CA GLU A 108 -9.47 -10.42 -16.85
C GLU A 108 -8.82 -11.45 -17.78
N GLU A 109 -7.64 -11.13 -18.34
CA GLU A 109 -6.89 -12.04 -19.23
C GLU A 109 -6.37 -13.29 -18.49
N ALA A 110 -5.80 -13.12 -17.31
CA ALA A 110 -5.24 -14.24 -16.54
C ALA A 110 -6.30 -15.24 -16.08
N THR A 111 -7.54 -14.79 -15.91
CA THR A 111 -8.63 -15.62 -15.38
C THR A 111 -9.60 -16.14 -16.44
N LYS A 112 -9.58 -15.60 -17.65
CA LYS A 112 -10.32 -16.07 -18.87
C LYS A 112 -11.74 -16.55 -18.61
N GLY A 113 -12.52 -15.77 -17.86
CA GLY A 113 -13.93 -16.09 -17.56
C GLY A 113 -14.15 -17.11 -16.43
N GLU A 114 -13.10 -17.59 -15.76
CA GLU A 114 -13.25 -18.43 -14.56
C GLU A 114 -13.74 -17.62 -13.33
N ALA A 115 -13.59 -16.31 -13.37
CA ALA A 115 -14.14 -15.36 -12.41
C ALA A 115 -14.56 -14.07 -13.11
N ASN A 116 -15.38 -13.27 -12.42
CA ASN A 116 -15.87 -11.99 -12.90
C ASN A 116 -15.16 -10.86 -12.15
N LEU A 117 -14.63 -9.89 -12.88
CA LEU A 117 -14.14 -8.64 -12.33
C LEU A 117 -15.24 -7.57 -12.44
N VAL A 118 -15.70 -7.05 -11.32
CA VAL A 118 -16.70 -5.98 -11.26
C VAL A 118 -16.01 -4.71 -10.78
N ARG A 119 -15.79 -3.76 -11.68
CA ARG A 119 -15.23 -2.44 -11.38
C ARG A 119 -16.23 -1.66 -10.55
N ALA A 120 -15.77 -1.00 -9.50
CA ALA A 120 -16.63 -0.22 -8.62
C ALA A 120 -16.68 1.26 -9.06
N ASP A 121 -16.95 1.51 -10.34
CA ASP A 121 -16.94 2.85 -10.96
C ASP A 121 -18.10 3.74 -10.44
N ASP A 122 -19.13 3.14 -9.82
CA ASP A 122 -20.25 3.79 -9.15
C ASP A 122 -19.97 4.16 -7.68
N ARG A 123 -18.71 4.07 -7.24
CA ARG A 123 -18.31 4.24 -5.84
C ARG A 123 -17.17 5.23 -5.67
N CYS A 124 -17.14 5.83 -4.48
CA CYS A 124 -16.06 6.67 -4.01
C CYS A 124 -15.26 5.94 -2.92
N LEU A 125 -13.97 6.20 -2.87
CA LEU A 125 -13.08 5.70 -1.83
C LEU A 125 -12.59 6.88 -0.98
N LEU A 126 -12.94 6.88 0.30
CA LEU A 126 -12.51 7.89 1.27
C LEU A 126 -11.53 7.25 2.25
N ALA A 127 -10.42 7.94 2.57
CA ALA A 127 -9.48 7.49 3.58
C ALA A 127 -9.54 8.42 4.79
N LEU A 128 -9.83 7.87 5.97
CA LEU A 128 -9.85 8.57 7.26
C LEU A 128 -8.63 8.10 8.06
N GLN A 129 -7.63 8.96 8.23
CA GLN A 129 -6.30 8.59 8.73
C GLN A 129 -5.86 9.49 9.89
N GLY A 130 -5.23 8.90 10.90
CA GLY A 130 -4.68 9.60 12.05
C GLY A 130 -5.01 8.92 13.37
N PRO A 131 -4.37 9.30 14.49
CA PRO A 131 -4.56 8.66 15.79
C PRO A 131 -6.01 8.70 16.30
N ASN A 132 -6.80 9.70 15.90
CA ASN A 132 -8.19 9.85 16.30
C ASN A 132 -9.19 9.42 15.21
N ALA A 133 -8.72 8.77 14.13
CA ALA A 133 -9.59 8.25 13.08
C ALA A 133 -10.62 7.24 13.62
N HIS A 134 -10.20 6.40 14.58
CA HIS A 134 -11.09 5.42 15.20
C HIS A 134 -12.22 6.06 16.02
N VAL A 135 -11.96 7.20 16.65
CA VAL A 135 -12.99 7.94 17.41
C VAL A 135 -14.05 8.48 16.47
N ALA A 136 -13.63 9.16 15.40
CA ALA A 136 -14.57 9.72 14.42
C ALA A 136 -15.34 8.63 13.66
N ALA A 137 -14.67 7.56 13.23
CA ALA A 137 -15.31 6.44 12.56
C ALA A 137 -16.36 5.74 13.44
N ALA A 138 -16.03 5.50 14.72
CA ALA A 138 -16.95 4.89 15.67
C ALA A 138 -18.19 5.78 15.96
N ALA A 139 -17.99 7.08 16.04
CA ALA A 139 -19.08 8.03 16.32
C ALA A 139 -20.02 8.22 15.11
N VAL A 140 -19.49 8.21 13.89
CA VAL A 140 -20.24 8.56 12.68
C VAL A 140 -20.81 7.32 11.96
N ILE A 141 -20.12 6.20 12.00
CA ILE A 141 -20.46 5.01 11.22
C ILE A 141 -20.95 3.89 12.12
N ASP A 142 -20.09 3.33 12.95
CA ASP A 142 -20.42 2.20 13.83
C ASP A 142 -19.35 2.05 14.93
N PRO A 143 -19.74 1.95 16.21
CA PRO A 143 -18.81 1.74 17.33
C PRO A 143 -17.86 0.55 17.15
N ALA A 144 -18.29 -0.51 16.47
CA ALA A 144 -17.46 -1.69 16.22
C ALA A 144 -16.23 -1.45 15.33
N LEU A 145 -16.16 -0.29 14.66
CA LEU A 145 -14.96 0.12 13.91
C LEU A 145 -13.74 0.29 14.82
N ALA A 146 -13.93 0.76 16.05
CA ALA A 146 -12.84 0.91 17.01
C ALA A 146 -12.12 -0.41 17.32
N GLU A 147 -12.84 -1.54 17.25
CA GLU A 147 -12.34 -2.87 17.56
C GLU A 147 -11.69 -3.60 16.38
N MET A 148 -11.81 -3.06 15.16
CA MET A 148 -11.15 -3.66 14.00
C MET A 148 -9.64 -3.66 14.17
N ASN A 149 -8.97 -4.70 13.70
CA ASN A 149 -7.51 -4.74 13.65
C ASN A 149 -6.97 -4.19 12.32
N PHE A 150 -5.73 -3.71 12.33
CA PHE A 150 -5.03 -3.36 11.10
C PHE A 150 -4.99 -4.52 10.10
N MET A 151 -5.20 -4.22 8.83
CA MET A 151 -5.31 -5.18 7.71
C MET A 151 -6.51 -6.13 7.86
N THR A 152 -7.65 -5.58 8.27
CA THR A 152 -8.95 -6.27 8.22
C THR A 152 -9.97 -5.51 7.39
N VAL A 153 -11.00 -6.22 6.91
CA VAL A 153 -12.12 -5.72 6.12
C VAL A 153 -13.44 -6.12 6.74
N LYS A 154 -14.43 -5.22 6.72
CA LYS A 154 -15.80 -5.49 7.12
C LYS A 154 -16.78 -4.60 6.37
N ARG A 155 -18.00 -5.08 6.14
CA ARG A 155 -19.11 -4.29 5.60
C ARG A 155 -20.01 -3.80 6.72
N TYR A 156 -20.57 -2.60 6.54
CA TYR A 156 -21.49 -1.96 7.49
C TYR A 156 -22.72 -1.46 6.76
N ASP A 157 -23.90 -1.60 7.37
CA ASP A 157 -25.16 -1.09 6.86
C ASP A 157 -25.36 0.36 7.30
N ALA A 158 -24.46 1.22 6.83
CA ALA A 158 -24.48 2.67 7.03
C ALA A 158 -24.24 3.34 5.68
N PHE A 159 -24.81 4.52 5.42
CA PHE A 159 -24.65 5.26 4.17
C PHE A 159 -24.86 4.40 2.92
N GLY A 160 -25.91 3.56 2.92
CA GLY A 160 -26.26 2.69 1.81
C GLY A 160 -25.32 1.47 1.63
N ARG A 161 -24.77 0.93 2.70
CA ARG A 161 -23.87 -0.21 2.76
C ARG A 161 -22.47 0.09 2.22
N ILE A 162 -21.54 0.25 3.12
CA ILE A 162 -20.14 0.55 2.87
C ILE A 162 -19.24 -0.67 3.11
N THR A 163 -18.08 -0.68 2.46
CA THR A 163 -16.99 -1.61 2.78
C THR A 163 -15.85 -0.83 3.42
N VAL A 164 -15.41 -1.24 4.59
CA VAL A 164 -14.36 -0.56 5.36
C VAL A 164 -13.18 -1.49 5.55
N THR A 165 -11.99 -1.03 5.22
CA THR A 165 -10.73 -1.67 5.61
C THR A 165 -10.05 -0.82 6.68
N ARG A 166 -9.45 -1.45 7.71
CA ARG A 166 -8.54 -0.74 8.60
C ARG A 166 -7.14 -0.80 8.02
N SER A 167 -6.84 0.16 7.18
CA SER A 167 -5.64 0.28 6.36
C SER A 167 -5.40 1.73 6.00
N GLY A 168 -4.28 2.03 5.34
CA GLY A 168 -4.01 3.37 4.87
C GLY A 168 -2.57 3.55 4.37
N TYR A 169 -2.29 4.76 3.90
CA TYR A 169 -1.06 5.13 3.22
C TYR A 169 -0.35 6.31 3.92
N THR A 170 -0.41 6.34 5.24
CA THR A 170 0.11 7.48 6.04
C THR A 170 1.09 7.07 7.15
N GLY A 171 1.15 5.77 7.46
CA GLY A 171 1.85 5.28 8.65
C GLY A 171 1.09 5.50 9.96
N GLU A 172 0.01 6.27 9.95
CA GLU A 172 -0.93 6.38 11.06
C GLU A 172 -1.99 5.28 10.98
N ASP A 173 -2.70 5.07 12.08
CA ASP A 173 -3.91 4.25 12.10
C ASP A 173 -5.03 4.91 11.30
N GLY A 174 -5.95 4.11 10.76
CA GLY A 174 -7.07 4.65 10.01
C GLY A 174 -7.80 3.64 9.15
N TYR A 175 -8.73 4.15 8.35
CA TYR A 175 -9.66 3.38 7.55
C TYR A 175 -9.68 3.85 6.12
N GLU A 176 -9.96 2.94 5.20
CA GLU A 176 -10.38 3.25 3.82
C GLU A 176 -11.81 2.75 3.66
N ILE A 177 -12.69 3.63 3.18
CA ILE A 177 -14.15 3.47 3.20
C ILE A 177 -14.65 3.56 1.77
N LEU A 178 -15.11 2.44 1.22
CA LEU A 178 -15.76 2.38 -0.08
C LEU A 178 -17.26 2.58 0.09
N VAL A 179 -17.78 3.63 -0.50
CA VAL A 179 -19.19 4.06 -0.41
C VAL A 179 -19.76 4.28 -1.80
N ARG A 180 -21.07 4.12 -2.00
CA ARG A 180 -21.72 4.50 -3.27
C ARG A 180 -21.59 5.99 -3.52
N ALA A 181 -21.36 6.39 -4.77
CA ALA A 181 -21.16 7.78 -5.16
C ALA A 181 -22.32 8.68 -4.69
N GLU A 182 -23.56 8.18 -4.74
CA GLU A 182 -24.77 8.89 -4.29
C GLU A 182 -24.77 9.22 -2.79
N ASN A 183 -24.05 8.44 -1.96
CA ASN A 183 -23.97 8.64 -0.51
C ASN A 183 -22.61 9.21 -0.06
N ALA A 184 -21.67 9.42 -0.97
CA ALA A 184 -20.31 9.82 -0.63
C ALA A 184 -20.23 11.21 0.03
N ALA A 185 -21.03 12.16 -0.47
CA ALA A 185 -21.09 13.50 0.08
C ALA A 185 -21.66 13.50 1.51
N ASP A 186 -22.69 12.71 1.77
CA ASP A 186 -23.31 12.60 3.10
C ASP A 186 -22.34 12.00 4.11
N LEU A 187 -21.65 10.92 3.74
CA LEU A 187 -20.60 10.33 4.58
C LEU A 187 -19.45 11.31 4.84
N ALA A 188 -18.95 11.96 3.80
CA ALA A 188 -17.85 12.93 3.93
C ALA A 188 -18.25 14.10 4.85
N ASN A 189 -19.45 14.67 4.67
CA ASN A 189 -19.94 15.76 5.50
C ASN A 189 -20.16 15.33 6.95
N ALA A 190 -20.69 14.13 7.19
CA ALA A 190 -20.86 13.61 8.54
C ALA A 190 -19.50 13.41 9.25
N LEU A 191 -18.49 12.90 8.55
CA LEU A 191 -17.13 12.78 9.09
C LEU A 191 -16.50 14.15 9.35
N LEU A 192 -16.62 15.09 8.42
CA LEU A 192 -16.07 16.46 8.55
C LEU A 192 -16.78 17.29 9.64
N ALA A 193 -18.00 16.94 10.01
CA ALA A 193 -18.69 17.58 11.14
C ALA A 193 -18.08 17.17 12.51
N HIS A 194 -17.31 16.10 12.57
CA HIS A 194 -16.61 15.69 13.79
C HIS A 194 -15.39 16.58 14.03
N ALA A 195 -15.21 17.09 15.24
CA ALA A 195 -14.18 18.08 15.59
C ALA A 195 -12.73 17.65 15.30
N GLU A 196 -12.48 16.34 15.34
CA GLU A 196 -11.17 15.76 15.07
C GLU A 196 -10.85 15.67 13.57
N VAL A 197 -11.82 15.83 12.67
CA VAL A 197 -11.66 15.55 11.24
C VAL A 197 -11.49 16.83 10.43
N LYS A 198 -10.47 16.86 9.57
CA LYS A 198 -10.29 17.92 8.55
C LYS A 198 -10.02 17.30 7.18
N PRO A 199 -10.42 18.00 6.11
CA PRO A 199 -10.10 17.59 4.75
C PRO A 199 -8.60 17.75 4.49
N ILE A 200 -8.00 16.76 3.81
CA ILE A 200 -6.56 16.69 3.57
C ILE A 200 -6.30 16.46 2.08
N GLY A 201 -5.40 17.24 1.53
CA GLY A 201 -5.03 17.15 0.12
C GLY A 201 -3.90 16.15 -0.16
N LEU A 202 -3.69 15.86 -1.46
CA LEU A 202 -2.71 14.89 -1.94
C LEU A 202 -1.25 15.25 -1.61
N GLY A 203 -0.94 16.54 -1.46
CA GLY A 203 0.41 16.97 -1.07
C GLY A 203 0.78 16.52 0.35
N ALA A 204 -0.18 16.48 1.27
CA ALA A 204 0.03 15.92 2.60
C ALA A 204 0.10 14.37 2.54
N ARG A 205 -0.73 13.72 1.71
CA ARG A 205 -0.67 12.27 1.48
C ARG A 205 0.74 11.84 1.03
N ASP A 206 1.37 12.58 0.12
CA ASP A 206 2.73 12.25 -0.36
C ASP A 206 3.78 12.41 0.75
N SER A 207 3.76 13.49 1.51
CA SER A 207 4.72 13.67 2.60
C SER A 207 4.51 12.66 3.74
N LEU A 208 3.26 12.26 4.04
CA LEU A 208 2.92 11.26 5.05
C LEU A 208 3.42 9.87 4.66
N ARG A 209 3.15 9.41 3.41
CA ARG A 209 3.62 8.11 2.94
C ARG A 209 5.15 8.05 2.89
N LEU A 210 5.81 9.15 2.48
CA LEU A 210 7.28 9.24 2.42
C LEU A 210 7.90 9.08 3.81
N GLU A 211 7.38 9.78 4.82
CA GLU A 211 7.81 9.58 6.22
C GLU A 211 7.60 8.14 6.70
N ALA A 212 6.52 7.51 6.27
CA ALA A 212 6.21 6.12 6.58
C ALA A 212 7.04 5.11 5.76
N GLY A 213 7.89 5.56 4.83
CA GLY A 213 8.70 4.69 3.99
C GLY A 213 7.90 3.82 3.03
N LEU A 214 6.67 4.21 2.71
CA LEU A 214 5.78 3.47 1.80
C LEU A 214 6.09 3.82 0.34
N CYS A 215 6.18 2.79 -0.50
CA CYS A 215 6.46 2.95 -1.92
C CYS A 215 5.36 3.70 -2.66
N LEU A 216 5.73 4.46 -3.68
CA LEU A 216 4.83 5.02 -4.68
C LEU A 216 5.12 4.34 -6.02
N TYR A 217 4.12 3.65 -6.57
CA TYR A 217 4.27 3.03 -7.89
C TYR A 217 4.53 4.09 -8.99
N GLY A 218 5.39 3.75 -9.94
CA GLY A 218 5.88 4.66 -10.98
C GLY A 218 7.09 5.50 -10.55
N HIS A 219 7.43 5.51 -9.26
CA HIS A 219 8.61 6.20 -8.69
C HIS A 219 9.52 5.21 -7.96
N ASP A 220 9.04 4.61 -6.86
CA ASP A 220 9.81 3.65 -6.05
C ASP A 220 9.66 2.20 -6.55
N LEU A 221 8.61 1.91 -7.29
CA LEU A 221 8.34 0.61 -7.92
C LEU A 221 8.12 0.80 -9.41
N ASP A 222 8.64 -0.13 -10.21
CA ASP A 222 8.52 -0.15 -11.66
C ASP A 222 8.65 -1.57 -12.23
N PRO A 223 8.40 -1.80 -13.55
CA PRO A 223 8.50 -3.11 -14.17
C PRO A 223 9.90 -3.75 -14.20
N LYS A 224 10.93 -3.06 -13.75
CA LYS A 224 12.32 -3.58 -13.67
C LYS A 224 12.76 -3.86 -12.23
N THR A 225 12.09 -3.27 -11.25
CA THR A 225 12.40 -3.38 -9.83
C THR A 225 11.69 -4.57 -9.21
N SER A 226 12.45 -5.46 -8.56
CA SER A 226 11.89 -6.64 -7.89
C SER A 226 11.36 -6.31 -6.49
N PRO A 227 10.45 -7.12 -5.95
CA PRO A 227 10.02 -7.00 -4.55
C PRO A 227 11.17 -7.10 -3.54
N ILE A 228 12.24 -7.82 -3.88
CA ILE A 228 13.40 -8.00 -3.00
C ILE A 228 14.25 -6.73 -2.97
N GLU A 229 14.51 -6.15 -4.13
CA GLU A 229 15.18 -4.85 -4.23
C GLU A 229 14.41 -3.76 -3.45
N ALA A 230 13.08 -3.80 -3.51
CA ALA A 230 12.18 -2.83 -2.87
C ALA A 230 11.99 -3.03 -1.36
N ASP A 231 12.67 -4.01 -0.74
CA ASP A 231 12.49 -4.38 0.67
C ASP A 231 11.04 -4.82 1.00
N LEU A 232 10.41 -5.52 0.06
CA LEU A 232 9.05 -6.05 0.16
C LEU A 232 9.00 -7.59 0.21
N ALA A 233 10.12 -8.24 0.54
CA ALA A 233 10.23 -9.70 0.64
C ALA A 233 9.20 -10.34 1.60
N TRP A 234 8.76 -9.59 2.62
CA TRP A 234 7.75 -10.01 3.59
C TRP A 234 6.36 -10.25 2.98
N THR A 235 6.10 -9.74 1.77
CA THR A 235 4.85 -9.96 1.05
C THR A 235 4.75 -11.36 0.43
N ILE A 236 5.87 -12.08 0.33
CA ILE A 236 5.96 -13.40 -0.30
C ILE A 236 6.01 -14.48 0.78
N GLN A 237 4.85 -15.03 1.14
CA GLN A 237 4.73 -16.00 2.22
C GLN A 237 5.36 -17.35 1.85
N LYS A 238 5.69 -18.16 2.87
CA LYS A 238 6.39 -19.44 2.74
C LYS A 238 5.76 -20.36 1.68
N ARG A 239 4.42 -20.53 1.70
CA ARG A 239 3.71 -21.37 0.74
C ARG A 239 4.03 -20.99 -0.71
N ARG A 240 4.05 -19.68 -1.02
CA ARG A 240 4.32 -19.18 -2.38
C ARG A 240 5.78 -19.35 -2.78
N ARG A 241 6.70 -19.14 -1.82
CA ARG A 241 8.13 -19.40 -2.07
C ARG A 241 8.41 -20.88 -2.36
N GLU A 242 7.68 -21.79 -1.72
CA GLU A 242 7.79 -23.23 -1.94
C GLU A 242 7.12 -23.67 -3.27
N ALA A 243 5.94 -23.12 -3.57
CA ALA A 243 5.20 -23.41 -4.80
C ALA A 243 5.90 -22.88 -6.06
N LYS A 244 6.56 -21.71 -5.98
CA LYS A 244 7.31 -21.07 -7.08
C LYS A 244 6.47 -20.81 -8.35
N ASP A 245 5.15 -20.66 -8.20
CA ASP A 245 4.14 -20.65 -9.25
C ASP A 245 3.53 -19.27 -9.50
N PHE A 246 4.35 -18.21 -9.41
CA PHE A 246 3.96 -16.83 -9.69
C PHE A 246 4.91 -16.19 -10.72
N PRO A 247 4.47 -15.15 -11.44
CA PRO A 247 5.30 -14.50 -12.45
C PRO A 247 6.60 -13.97 -11.87
N GLY A 248 7.73 -14.25 -12.54
CA GLY A 248 9.05 -13.79 -12.10
C GLY A 248 9.65 -14.56 -10.91
N ALA A 249 9.03 -15.64 -10.44
CA ALA A 249 9.50 -16.44 -9.30
C ALA A 249 10.97 -16.80 -9.38
N LYS A 250 11.48 -17.13 -10.58
CA LYS A 250 12.89 -17.50 -10.77
C LYS A 250 13.87 -16.41 -10.31
N ARG A 251 13.64 -15.15 -10.70
CA ARG A 251 14.48 -14.01 -10.29
C ARG A 251 14.24 -13.67 -8.83
N ILE A 252 12.99 -13.52 -8.46
CA ILE A 252 12.56 -13.05 -7.13
C ILE A 252 13.09 -14.01 -6.05
N LEU A 253 12.96 -15.32 -6.23
CA LEU A 253 13.42 -16.30 -5.24
C LEU A 253 14.94 -16.40 -5.20
N ARG A 254 15.63 -16.27 -6.34
CA ARG A 254 17.10 -16.19 -6.34
C ARG A 254 17.57 -14.97 -5.54
N GLU A 255 16.97 -13.81 -5.74
CA GLU A 255 17.31 -12.60 -4.98
C GLU A 255 16.92 -12.73 -3.49
N TYR A 256 15.83 -13.44 -3.17
CA TYR A 256 15.45 -13.74 -1.80
C TYR A 256 16.51 -14.58 -1.07
N GLU A 257 17.11 -15.55 -1.76
CA GLU A 257 18.11 -16.47 -1.19
C GLU A 257 19.52 -15.86 -1.15
N LEU A 258 19.92 -15.16 -2.20
CA LEU A 258 21.30 -14.67 -2.40
C LEU A 258 21.48 -13.17 -2.11
N GLY A 259 20.39 -12.44 -1.94
CA GLY A 259 20.35 -10.97 -1.92
C GLY A 259 20.24 -10.36 -3.31
N ALA A 260 19.64 -9.18 -3.38
CA ALA A 260 19.52 -8.39 -4.59
C ALA A 260 20.79 -7.54 -4.80
N ALA A 261 21.09 -7.18 -6.05
CA ALA A 261 22.24 -6.34 -6.39
C ALA A 261 22.10 -4.89 -5.91
N LYS A 262 20.88 -4.39 -5.80
CA LYS A 262 20.53 -3.07 -5.26
C LYS A 262 19.43 -3.19 -4.22
N LYS A 263 19.33 -2.19 -3.34
CA LYS A 263 18.31 -2.15 -2.29
C LYS A 263 17.71 -0.75 -2.15
N ARG A 264 16.42 -0.70 -1.87
CA ARG A 264 15.74 0.53 -1.47
C ARG A 264 16.18 0.92 -0.07
N VAL A 265 16.53 2.20 0.10
CA VAL A 265 17.02 2.78 1.35
C VAL A 265 16.37 4.13 1.63
N GLY A 266 16.35 4.52 2.89
CA GLY A 266 16.15 5.91 3.28
C GLY A 266 17.45 6.69 3.13
N VAL A 267 17.37 7.91 2.65
CA VAL A 267 18.50 8.84 2.52
C VAL A 267 18.15 10.15 3.18
N ARG A 268 18.96 10.58 4.14
CA ARG A 268 18.78 11.84 4.84
C ARG A 268 19.90 12.80 4.47
N PRO A 269 19.61 13.91 3.73
CA PRO A 269 20.58 14.98 3.52
C PRO A 269 21.09 15.55 4.86
N ASN A 270 22.39 15.83 4.95
CA ASN A 270 22.98 16.39 6.15
C ASN A 270 22.79 17.92 6.23
N ASP A 271 22.30 18.53 5.15
CA ASP A 271 21.90 19.94 5.06
C ASP A 271 20.39 20.07 4.77
N ARG A 272 19.93 21.30 4.46
CA ARG A 272 18.52 21.57 4.14
C ARG A 272 18.16 21.44 2.67
N ALA A 273 19.09 21.02 1.81
CA ALA A 273 18.83 20.88 0.38
C ALA A 273 18.00 19.61 0.11
N PRO A 274 16.78 19.71 -0.44
CA PRO A 274 15.98 18.54 -0.75
C PRO A 274 16.53 17.83 -2.00
N ALA A 275 16.67 16.52 -1.93
CA ALA A 275 16.89 15.68 -3.09
C ALA A 275 15.54 15.18 -3.60
N ARG A 276 15.31 15.36 -4.90
CA ARG A 276 14.11 14.91 -5.60
C ARG A 276 14.42 13.68 -6.43
N GLU A 277 13.38 13.07 -6.97
CA GLU A 277 13.52 11.98 -7.94
C GLU A 277 14.55 12.29 -9.02
N GLY A 278 15.35 11.28 -9.40
CA GLY A 278 16.40 11.38 -10.41
C GLY A 278 17.74 11.94 -9.90
N VAL A 279 17.84 12.40 -8.65
CA VAL A 279 19.12 12.81 -8.07
C VAL A 279 20.01 11.58 -7.89
N GLU A 280 21.23 11.65 -8.45
CA GLU A 280 22.22 10.58 -8.32
C GLU A 280 22.74 10.50 -6.87
N ILE A 281 22.87 9.26 -6.39
CA ILE A 281 23.52 8.93 -5.13
C ILE A 281 24.93 8.46 -5.46
N MET A 282 25.93 9.12 -4.91
CA MET A 282 27.35 8.89 -5.24
C MET A 282 28.13 8.44 -4.01
N LYS A 283 29.18 7.68 -4.27
CA LYS A 283 30.19 7.30 -3.28
C LYS A 283 31.57 7.32 -3.95
N ASP A 284 32.52 8.06 -3.36
CA ASP A 284 33.90 8.18 -3.82
C ASP A 284 34.01 8.52 -5.32
N GLY A 285 33.15 9.49 -5.77
CA GLY A 285 33.08 9.97 -7.14
C GLY A 285 32.39 9.06 -8.15
N LYS A 286 31.79 7.94 -7.69
CA LYS A 286 31.02 7.01 -8.54
C LYS A 286 29.54 7.04 -8.20
N THR A 287 28.67 7.02 -9.21
CA THR A 287 27.24 6.84 -9.04
C THR A 287 26.97 5.41 -8.57
N ILE A 288 26.38 5.26 -7.37
CA ILE A 288 26.00 3.98 -6.77
C ILE A 288 24.49 3.78 -6.71
N GLY A 289 23.73 4.80 -7.09
CA GLY A 289 22.27 4.72 -7.00
C GLY A 289 21.56 5.99 -7.45
N VAL A 290 20.25 6.00 -7.23
CA VAL A 290 19.37 7.10 -7.61
C VAL A 290 18.25 7.28 -6.59
N VAL A 291 17.87 8.53 -6.33
CA VAL A 291 16.69 8.91 -5.56
C VAL A 291 15.43 8.66 -6.39
N THR A 292 14.44 8.00 -5.81
CA THR A 292 13.14 7.70 -6.44
C THR A 292 11.99 8.51 -5.87
N SER A 293 12.09 8.90 -4.60
CA SER A 293 11.13 9.78 -3.92
C SER A 293 11.86 10.73 -2.99
N GLY A 294 11.43 11.99 -2.93
CA GLY A 294 12.05 12.95 -2.02
C GLY A 294 11.17 14.14 -1.68
N GLY A 295 11.25 14.57 -0.45
CA GLY A 295 10.42 15.65 0.06
C GLY A 295 10.93 16.24 1.36
N PHE A 296 10.08 17.02 2.00
CA PHE A 296 10.30 17.55 3.33
C PHE A 296 9.47 16.79 4.35
N SER A 297 10.08 16.36 5.44
CA SER A 297 9.41 15.76 6.58
C SER A 297 9.09 16.84 7.62
N PRO A 298 7.81 17.15 7.86
CA PRO A 298 7.41 18.03 8.96
C PRO A 298 7.78 17.49 10.34
N VAL A 299 7.69 16.16 10.54
CA VAL A 299 8.04 15.52 11.81
C VAL A 299 9.53 15.62 12.12
N LEU A 300 10.39 15.38 11.15
CA LEU A 300 11.85 15.45 11.31
C LEU A 300 12.42 16.85 11.06
N ASN A 301 11.56 17.79 10.64
CA ASN A 301 11.91 19.18 10.28
C ASN A 301 13.09 19.27 9.30
N GLY A 302 13.09 18.42 8.29
CA GLY A 302 14.17 18.36 7.32
C GLY A 302 13.84 17.55 6.07
N PRO A 303 14.71 17.61 5.03
CA PRO A 303 14.55 16.81 3.84
C PRO A 303 14.78 15.32 4.13
N ILE A 304 13.99 14.48 3.46
CA ILE A 304 14.12 13.03 3.43
C ILE A 304 13.92 12.54 1.99
N SER A 305 14.55 11.44 1.65
CA SER A 305 14.41 10.81 0.35
C SER A 305 14.47 9.28 0.46
N MET A 306 13.80 8.59 -0.43
CA MET A 306 14.01 7.16 -0.69
C MET A 306 14.70 7.00 -2.04
N GLY A 307 15.45 5.94 -2.20
CA GLY A 307 16.11 5.61 -3.44
C GLY A 307 16.71 4.22 -3.42
N TYR A 308 17.30 3.83 -4.51
CA TYR A 308 18.02 2.56 -4.64
C TYR A 308 19.52 2.81 -4.67
N VAL A 309 20.25 2.01 -3.95
CA VAL A 309 21.71 1.96 -3.98
C VAL A 309 22.21 0.55 -4.22
N GLU A 310 23.42 0.38 -4.72
CA GLU A 310 24.11 -0.91 -4.75
C GLU A 310 24.09 -1.53 -3.35
N ALA A 311 23.83 -2.83 -3.24
CA ALA A 311 23.63 -3.51 -1.97
C ALA A 311 24.81 -3.35 -0.99
N ALA A 312 26.03 -3.24 -1.51
CA ALA A 312 27.24 -3.01 -0.71
C ALA A 312 27.24 -1.68 0.07
N HIS A 313 26.39 -0.71 -0.35
CA HIS A 313 26.29 0.61 0.26
C HIS A 313 24.95 0.84 0.98
N SER A 314 24.13 -0.21 1.13
CA SER A 314 22.76 -0.08 1.66
C SER A 314 22.64 -0.06 3.19
N GLU A 315 23.71 -0.31 3.92
CA GLU A 315 23.65 -0.37 5.38
C GLU A 315 23.46 1.04 6.00
N PRO A 316 22.57 1.19 6.99
CA PRO A 316 22.39 2.44 7.72
C PRO A 316 23.71 2.96 8.32
N GLY A 317 23.89 4.30 8.23
CA GLY A 317 25.10 4.98 8.71
C GLY A 317 26.13 5.25 7.60
N HIS A 318 26.01 4.61 6.44
CA HIS A 318 26.89 4.94 5.30
C HIS A 318 26.68 6.39 4.85
N VAL A 319 27.78 7.14 4.73
CA VAL A 319 27.79 8.50 4.17
C VAL A 319 27.94 8.41 2.67
N VAL A 320 27.08 9.13 1.96
CA VAL A 320 27.01 9.22 0.50
C VAL A 320 26.90 10.69 0.09
N ASP A 321 27.05 11.00 -1.18
CA ASP A 321 26.81 12.31 -1.74
C ASP A 321 25.58 12.28 -2.66
N LEU A 322 24.72 13.29 -2.54
CA LEU A 322 23.59 13.56 -3.43
C LEU A 322 24.00 14.62 -4.43
N MET A 323 23.94 14.33 -5.72
CA MET A 323 24.29 15.27 -6.78
C MET A 323 23.13 16.25 -7.04
N ILE A 324 23.01 17.26 -6.20
CA ILE A 324 21.92 18.26 -6.28
C ILE A 324 22.38 19.44 -7.12
N ARG A 325 21.77 19.62 -8.30
CA ARG A 325 22.09 20.71 -9.24
C ARG A 325 23.59 20.77 -9.59
N GLY A 326 24.22 19.61 -9.79
CA GLY A 326 25.64 19.49 -10.12
C GLY A 326 26.62 19.73 -8.96
N VAL A 327 26.10 19.83 -7.72
CA VAL A 327 26.91 20.02 -6.51
C VAL A 327 26.73 18.79 -5.60
N PRO A 328 27.82 18.09 -5.21
CA PRO A 328 27.74 16.99 -4.25
C PRO A 328 27.36 17.52 -2.87
N ARG A 329 26.35 16.91 -2.26
CA ARG A 329 25.87 17.23 -0.92
C ARG A 329 25.84 15.99 -0.06
N SER A 330 26.54 16.06 1.07
CA SER A 330 26.62 14.94 1.99
C SER A 330 25.26 14.51 2.53
N ALA A 331 25.03 13.21 2.55
CA ALA A 331 23.83 12.58 3.10
C ALA A 331 24.19 11.27 3.78
N THR A 332 23.28 10.76 4.58
CA THR A 332 23.45 9.49 5.30
C THR A 332 22.34 8.52 4.93
N ILE A 333 22.71 7.27 4.66
CA ILE A 333 21.74 6.15 4.54
C ILE A 333 21.13 5.90 5.92
N VAL A 334 19.81 5.87 5.98
CA VAL A 334 19.05 5.68 7.22
C VAL A 334 18.04 4.54 7.07
N PRO A 335 17.62 3.90 8.16
CA PRO A 335 16.58 2.87 8.09
C PRO A 335 15.23 3.47 7.69
N LEU A 336 14.38 2.64 7.12
CA LEU A 336 12.97 2.90 6.88
C LEU A 336 12.11 2.12 7.90
N PRO A 337 10.97 2.68 8.34
CA PRO A 337 10.43 3.99 8.00
C PRO A 337 11.19 5.14 8.68
N PHE A 338 11.10 6.36 8.13
CA PHE A 338 11.67 7.56 8.78
C PHE A 338 10.93 7.93 10.07
N VAL A 339 9.62 7.72 10.09
CA VAL A 339 8.73 7.89 11.24
C VAL A 339 8.04 6.55 11.51
N PRO A 340 8.09 6.03 12.74
CA PRO A 340 7.51 4.74 13.08
C PRO A 340 6.01 4.65 12.77
N HIS A 341 5.58 3.49 12.29
CA HIS A 341 4.16 3.19 12.05
C HIS A 341 3.38 3.08 13.35
N LYS A 342 2.14 3.57 13.37
CA LYS A 342 1.23 3.58 14.53
C LYS A 342 -0.07 2.80 14.28
N TYR A 343 0.01 1.73 13.51
CA TYR A 343 -1.15 0.89 13.19
C TYR A 343 -1.72 0.20 14.42
N HIS A 344 -3.05 0.16 14.52
CA HIS A 344 -3.73 -0.59 15.58
C HIS A 344 -3.60 -2.09 15.38
N ARG A 345 -2.81 -2.73 16.22
CA ARG A 345 -2.61 -4.19 16.22
C ARG A 345 -2.99 -4.74 17.59
N PRO A 346 -3.55 -5.99 17.66
CA PRO A 346 -3.81 -6.62 18.94
C PRO A 346 -2.51 -6.70 19.75
N LYS A 347 -2.61 -6.45 21.06
CA LYS A 347 -1.47 -6.65 21.97
C LYS A 347 -1.07 -8.13 21.89
N LYS A 348 0.22 -8.41 21.68
CA LYS A 348 0.75 -9.78 21.75
C LYS A 348 0.47 -10.31 23.15
N GLY A 349 -0.40 -11.32 23.27
CA GLY A 349 -0.69 -12.00 24.54
C GLY A 349 -2.03 -11.65 25.19
N ALA A 350 -3.02 -11.10 24.46
CA ALA A 350 -4.41 -11.05 24.90
C ALA A 350 -5.20 -12.24 24.33
#